data_4fdf054d7c0470b511426e1d237be24c
#
_entry.id   4fdf054d7c0470b511426e1d237be24c
#
_cell.length_a   1.000
_cell.length_b   1.000
_cell.length_c   1.000
_cell.angle_alpha   90.00
_cell.angle_beta   90.00
_cell.angle_gamma   90.00
#
_symmetry.space_group_name_H-M   'P 1'
#
loop_
_entity.id
_entity.type
_entity.pdbx_description
1 polymer ?
#
loop_
_entity_poly.entity_id
_entity_poly.type
_entity_poly.pdbx_seq_one_letter_code
_entity_poly.pdbx_strand_id
1 'polypeptide(L)'
;PENTRFEYTAAKYNRPFDLGAIAAKIGYPLFMKPYDGGQWVGVTRIKDHEQLMQAYNESGERLMHLQESIEGFDKFARSLSIGAETMVMDFQPDQPMHNRYAISHEFLSEETGEEILTISRLINAFFRWEFNSCETLVRGTEAHPIDYANASPDVALTSLHYYFPWAISALLKWTIFCTVTGRDSRVVDMDTRRYFEIGDREYGLRFREQGV
;
A
#
# COMPACT_ATOMS: atom_id res chain seq x y z
N PRO A 1 -26.05 -9.92 3.07
CA PRO A 1 -25.70 -9.43 1.76
C PRO A 1 -26.63 -10.06 0.75
N GLU A 2 -27.25 -9.24 -0.06
CA GLU A 2 -28.16 -9.68 -1.13
C GLU A 2 -27.43 -10.40 -2.27
N ASN A 3 -26.24 -10.91 -2.02
CA ASN A 3 -25.43 -11.52 -3.07
C ASN A 3 -25.75 -13.01 -3.30
N THR A 4 -27.04 -13.32 -3.29
CA THR A 4 -27.56 -14.58 -3.88
C THR A 4 -27.24 -14.70 -5.39
N ARG A 5 -26.81 -13.59 -6.02
CA ARG A 5 -26.29 -13.57 -7.39
C ARG A 5 -25.05 -14.43 -7.59
N PHE A 6 -24.30 -14.68 -6.52
CA PHE A 6 -23.00 -15.33 -6.56
C PHE A 6 -22.94 -16.49 -5.57
N GLU A 7 -23.86 -17.43 -5.70
CA GLU A 7 -23.88 -18.67 -4.89
C GLU A 7 -22.50 -19.34 -4.82
N TYR A 8 -21.77 -19.32 -5.93
CA TYR A 8 -20.41 -19.86 -5.99
C TYR A 8 -19.43 -19.13 -5.09
N THR A 9 -19.52 -17.82 -5.01
CA THR A 9 -18.66 -17.01 -4.13
C THR A 9 -19.13 -17.11 -2.69
N ALA A 10 -20.44 -17.08 -2.45
CA ALA A 10 -21.02 -17.26 -1.11
C ALA A 10 -20.68 -18.62 -0.51
N ALA A 11 -20.65 -19.68 -1.31
CA ALA A 11 -20.30 -21.04 -0.87
C ALA A 11 -18.83 -21.15 -0.39
N LYS A 12 -17.95 -20.24 -0.75
CA LYS A 12 -16.55 -20.19 -0.29
C LYS A 12 -16.38 -19.54 1.07
N TYR A 13 -17.36 -18.80 1.55
CA TYR A 13 -17.31 -18.19 2.88
C TYR A 13 -17.92 -19.13 3.90
N ASN A 14 -17.12 -19.54 4.87
CA ASN A 14 -17.60 -20.39 5.98
C ASN A 14 -18.64 -19.69 6.86
N ARG A 15 -18.77 -18.38 6.73
CA ARG A 15 -19.74 -17.58 7.51
C ARG A 15 -20.27 -16.44 6.64
N PRO A 16 -21.58 -16.16 6.72
CA PRO A 16 -22.13 -14.93 6.20
C PRO A 16 -21.46 -13.75 6.92
N PHE A 17 -21.16 -12.69 6.19
CA PHE A 17 -20.64 -11.46 6.78
C PHE A 17 -21.62 -10.30 6.53
N ASP A 18 -21.70 -9.40 7.49
CA ASP A 18 -22.48 -8.17 7.38
C ASP A 18 -21.55 -7.05 6.90
N LEU A 19 -21.67 -6.72 5.62
CA LEU A 19 -20.85 -5.68 4.99
C LEU A 19 -21.12 -4.31 5.64
N GLY A 20 -22.38 -4.03 6.01
CA GLY A 20 -22.75 -2.80 6.67
C GLY A 20 -22.12 -2.67 8.07
N ALA A 21 -22.13 -3.76 8.84
CA ALA A 21 -21.48 -3.79 10.16
C ALA A 21 -19.94 -3.61 10.04
N ILE A 22 -19.32 -4.18 9.00
CA ILE A 22 -17.90 -3.99 8.73
C ILE A 22 -17.61 -2.52 8.40
N ALA A 23 -18.38 -1.94 7.49
CA ALA A 23 -18.22 -0.54 7.10
C ALA A 23 -18.47 0.42 8.27
N ALA A 24 -19.44 0.12 9.15
CA ALA A 24 -19.71 0.93 10.33
C ALA A 24 -18.53 0.94 11.32
N LYS A 25 -17.73 -0.13 11.39
CA LYS A 25 -16.50 -0.15 12.21
C LYS A 25 -15.37 0.67 11.60
N ILE A 26 -15.29 0.72 10.27
CA ILE A 26 -14.29 1.51 9.55
C ILE A 26 -14.66 2.99 9.62
N GLY A 27 -15.93 3.30 9.47
CA GLY A 27 -16.46 4.66 9.36
C GLY A 27 -16.59 5.14 7.90
N TYR A 28 -17.45 6.13 7.70
CA TYR A 28 -17.58 6.81 6.41
C TYR A 28 -16.97 8.23 6.48
N PRO A 29 -16.39 8.71 5.39
CA PRO A 29 -16.20 8.05 4.11
C PRO A 29 -15.13 6.94 4.18
N LEU A 30 -15.25 5.94 3.29
CA LEU A 30 -14.26 4.87 3.13
C LEU A 30 -13.98 4.62 1.65
N PHE A 31 -12.94 3.88 1.35
CA PHE A 31 -12.66 3.40 0.00
C PHE A 31 -12.97 1.91 -0.14
N MET A 32 -13.60 1.54 -1.25
CA MET A 32 -13.74 0.17 -1.69
C MET A 32 -12.80 -0.06 -2.86
N LYS A 33 -11.94 -1.07 -2.76
CA LYS A 33 -10.89 -1.37 -3.74
C LYS A 33 -10.93 -2.84 -4.14
N PRO A 34 -10.71 -3.20 -5.41
CA PRO A 34 -10.47 -4.59 -5.79
C PRO A 34 -9.11 -5.07 -5.28
N TYR A 35 -9.01 -6.35 -4.90
CA TYR A 35 -7.77 -6.94 -4.41
C TYR A 35 -6.67 -7.03 -5.49
N ASP A 36 -7.09 -7.16 -6.75
CA ASP A 36 -6.25 -7.35 -7.93
C ASP A 36 -6.16 -6.08 -8.80
N GLY A 37 -6.50 -4.94 -8.23
CA GLY A 37 -6.54 -3.67 -8.93
C GLY A 37 -5.17 -2.97 -9.03
N GLY A 38 -5.11 -1.99 -9.92
CA GLY A 38 -3.99 -1.07 -10.08
C GLY A 38 -4.44 0.18 -10.82
N GLN A 39 -3.64 1.23 -10.81
CA GLN A 39 -3.93 2.49 -11.50
C GLN A 39 -5.30 3.11 -11.13
N TRP A 40 -5.76 2.90 -9.91
CA TRP A 40 -7.07 3.36 -9.40
C TRP A 40 -8.30 2.74 -10.09
N VAL A 41 -8.12 1.74 -10.95
CA VAL A 41 -9.22 1.08 -11.65
C VAL A 41 -10.09 0.29 -10.67
N GLY A 42 -11.37 0.68 -10.57
CA GLY A 42 -12.33 0.03 -9.66
C GLY A 42 -12.25 0.50 -8.21
N VAL A 43 -11.44 1.51 -7.91
CA VAL A 43 -11.41 2.17 -6.60
C VAL A 43 -12.58 3.14 -6.51
N THR A 44 -13.41 3.00 -5.49
CA THR A 44 -14.60 3.84 -5.29
C THR A 44 -14.59 4.44 -3.89
N ARG A 45 -14.73 5.77 -3.79
CA ARG A 45 -14.95 6.45 -2.51
C ARG A 45 -16.41 6.36 -2.14
N ILE A 46 -16.69 5.77 -0.99
CA ILE A 46 -18.02 5.46 -0.47
C ILE A 46 -18.34 6.45 0.66
N LYS A 47 -19.43 7.15 0.54
CA LYS A 47 -19.86 8.20 1.50
C LYS A 47 -20.84 7.69 2.54
N ASP A 48 -21.61 6.65 2.21
CA ASP A 48 -22.68 6.13 3.03
C ASP A 48 -22.98 4.65 2.70
N HIS A 49 -23.90 4.07 3.46
CA HIS A 49 -24.30 2.69 3.32
C HIS A 49 -24.97 2.36 1.97
N GLU A 50 -25.77 3.28 1.43
CA GLU A 50 -26.46 3.06 0.16
C GLU A 50 -25.47 2.95 -0.98
N GLN A 51 -24.51 3.87 -1.05
CA GLN A 51 -23.41 3.80 -2.03
C GLN A 51 -22.56 2.55 -1.86
N LEU A 52 -22.31 2.11 -0.62
CA LEU A 52 -21.58 0.88 -0.37
C LEU A 52 -22.29 -0.32 -1.00
N MET A 53 -23.59 -0.45 -0.75
CA MET A 53 -24.37 -1.58 -1.27
C MET A 53 -24.45 -1.56 -2.79
N GLN A 54 -24.63 -0.37 -3.37
CA GLN A 54 -24.64 -0.20 -4.82
C GLN A 54 -23.28 -0.61 -5.43
N ALA A 55 -22.17 -0.03 -4.96
CA ALA A 55 -20.84 -0.30 -5.48
C ALA A 55 -20.44 -1.78 -5.29
N TYR A 56 -20.81 -2.38 -4.16
CA TYR A 56 -20.56 -3.80 -3.92
C TYR A 56 -21.34 -4.71 -4.89
N ASN A 57 -22.61 -4.38 -5.18
CA ASN A 57 -23.39 -5.12 -6.16
C ASN A 57 -22.84 -4.97 -7.59
N GLU A 58 -22.35 -3.77 -7.93
CA GLU A 58 -21.72 -3.49 -9.22
C GLU A 58 -20.35 -4.16 -9.39
N SER A 59 -19.66 -4.47 -8.31
CA SER A 59 -18.34 -5.13 -8.32
C SER A 59 -18.40 -6.59 -8.83
N GLY A 60 -19.58 -7.17 -8.89
CA GLY A 60 -19.80 -8.53 -9.42
C GLY A 60 -19.11 -9.59 -8.57
N GLU A 61 -18.28 -10.41 -9.20
CA GLU A 61 -17.56 -11.51 -8.55
C GLU A 61 -16.17 -11.11 -8.00
N ARG A 62 -15.77 -9.86 -8.17
CA ARG A 62 -14.45 -9.39 -7.70
C ARG A 62 -14.40 -9.38 -6.18
N LEU A 63 -13.30 -9.88 -5.65
CA LEU A 63 -12.99 -9.72 -4.23
C LEU A 63 -12.63 -8.26 -3.97
N MET A 64 -13.37 -7.64 -3.07
CA MET A 64 -13.19 -6.24 -2.69
C MET A 64 -12.70 -6.14 -1.25
N HIS A 65 -11.94 -5.11 -0.94
CA HIS A 65 -11.62 -4.73 0.42
C HIS A 65 -12.07 -3.30 0.71
N LEU A 66 -12.32 -3.03 1.98
CA LEU A 66 -12.68 -1.71 2.48
C LEU A 66 -11.50 -1.12 3.23
N GLN A 67 -11.25 0.16 3.00
CA GLN A 67 -10.18 0.92 3.64
C GLN A 67 -10.72 2.24 4.15
N GLU A 68 -10.31 2.63 5.35
CA GLU A 68 -10.58 3.96 5.89
C GLU A 68 -10.11 5.06 4.93
N SER A 69 -10.89 6.13 4.84
CA SER A 69 -10.49 7.34 4.12
C SER A 69 -9.74 8.26 5.06
N ILE A 70 -8.51 8.55 4.76
CA ILE A 70 -7.72 9.53 5.51
C ILE A 70 -8.08 10.92 4.99
N GLU A 71 -8.91 11.61 5.76
CA GLU A 71 -9.38 12.96 5.40
C GLU A 71 -8.43 14.03 5.98
N GLY A 72 -8.37 15.18 5.29
CA GLY A 72 -7.61 16.33 5.77
C GLY A 72 -6.10 16.15 5.74
N PHE A 73 -5.60 15.26 4.89
CA PHE A 73 -4.16 15.18 4.63
C PHE A 73 -3.69 16.41 3.85
N ASP A 74 -2.47 16.82 4.10
CA ASP A 74 -1.85 18.00 3.49
C ASP A 74 -0.69 17.64 2.55
N LYS A 75 -0.16 16.41 2.65
CA LYS A 75 0.88 15.89 1.76
C LYS A 75 0.55 14.48 1.29
N PHE A 76 0.98 14.16 0.08
CA PHE A 76 0.95 12.80 -0.46
C PHE A 76 2.38 12.43 -0.85
N ALA A 77 2.95 11.53 -0.09
CA ALA A 77 4.30 11.02 -0.35
C ALA A 77 4.23 9.67 -1.08
N ARG A 78 5.16 9.45 -2.00
CA ARG A 78 5.42 8.14 -2.58
C ARG A 78 6.86 7.76 -2.33
N SER A 79 7.07 6.65 -1.64
CA SER A 79 8.39 6.07 -1.48
C SER A 79 8.65 5.03 -2.58
N LEU A 80 9.87 5.03 -3.11
CA LEU A 80 10.37 4.03 -4.04
C LEU A 80 11.60 3.38 -3.43
N SER A 81 11.51 2.07 -3.19
CA SER A 81 12.59 1.27 -2.63
C SER A 81 13.20 0.36 -3.70
N ILE A 82 14.52 0.38 -3.82
CA ILE A 82 15.30 -0.44 -4.76
C ILE A 82 16.50 -1.01 -4.00
N GLY A 83 16.42 -2.28 -3.63
CA GLY A 83 17.42 -2.90 -2.77
C GLY A 83 17.51 -2.21 -1.42
N ALA A 84 18.70 -1.70 -1.09
CA ALA A 84 18.95 -1.00 0.17
C ALA A 84 18.61 0.50 0.13
N GLU A 85 18.31 1.05 -1.05
CA GLU A 85 18.04 2.48 -1.22
C GLU A 85 16.53 2.74 -1.26
N THR A 86 16.10 3.78 -0.57
CA THR A 86 14.70 4.25 -0.61
C THR A 86 14.69 5.76 -0.78
N MET A 87 13.87 6.24 -1.71
CA MET A 87 13.63 7.65 -1.94
C MET A 87 12.17 7.98 -1.64
N VAL A 88 11.93 9.05 -0.92
CA VAL A 88 10.59 9.59 -0.66
C VAL A 88 10.39 10.82 -1.54
N MET A 89 9.31 10.83 -2.29
CA MET A 89 9.00 11.86 -3.30
C MET A 89 7.64 12.50 -3.01
N ASP A 90 7.54 13.80 -3.26
CA ASP A 90 6.25 14.51 -3.27
C ASP A 90 5.42 14.03 -4.46
N PHE A 91 4.28 13.39 -4.19
CA PHE A 91 3.45 12.77 -5.21
C PHE A 91 2.14 13.53 -5.38
N GLN A 92 1.83 13.90 -6.60
CA GLN A 92 0.66 14.68 -7.01
C GLN A 92 -0.18 13.87 -8.00
N PRO A 93 -1.07 12.97 -7.52
CA PRO A 93 -1.79 12.02 -8.37
C PRO A 93 -2.70 12.69 -9.40
N ASP A 94 -3.19 13.91 -9.12
CA ASP A 94 -4.08 14.67 -9.99
C ASP A 94 -3.34 15.33 -11.18
N GLN A 95 -2.01 15.36 -11.14
CA GLN A 95 -1.21 15.90 -12.23
C GLN A 95 -1.07 14.89 -13.37
N PRO A 96 -0.81 15.37 -14.60
CA PRO A 96 -0.41 14.48 -15.70
C PRO A 96 0.78 13.60 -15.30
N MET A 97 0.88 12.40 -15.88
CA MET A 97 1.88 11.39 -15.50
C MET A 97 3.31 11.96 -15.38
N HIS A 98 3.71 12.82 -16.28
CA HIS A 98 5.04 13.43 -16.31
C HIS A 98 5.27 14.52 -15.25
N ASN A 99 4.25 14.93 -14.51
CA ASN A 99 4.34 15.97 -13.47
C ASN A 99 3.91 15.42 -12.08
N ARG A 100 3.65 14.12 -11.94
CA ARG A 100 3.19 13.56 -10.68
C ARG A 100 4.22 13.58 -9.58
N TYR A 101 5.50 13.60 -9.90
CA TYR A 101 6.58 13.68 -8.93
C TYR A 101 7.13 15.10 -8.91
N ALA A 102 6.68 15.91 -7.96
CA ALA A 102 7.17 17.26 -7.80
C ALA A 102 8.64 17.26 -7.33
N ILE A 103 9.42 18.21 -7.88
CA ILE A 103 10.80 18.40 -7.46
C ILE A 103 10.79 19.25 -6.19
N SER A 104 10.69 18.59 -5.06
CA SER A 104 10.68 19.20 -3.73
C SER A 104 11.43 18.30 -2.75
N HIS A 105 12.50 18.83 -2.14
CA HIS A 105 13.34 18.09 -1.22
C HIS A 105 13.00 18.37 0.25
N GLU A 106 12.19 19.40 0.51
CA GLU A 106 11.81 19.86 1.84
C GLU A 106 10.31 19.88 2.05
N PHE A 107 9.57 18.99 1.35
CA PHE A 107 8.12 18.96 1.47
C PHE A 107 7.63 18.28 2.75
N LEU A 108 8.49 17.53 3.43
CA LEU A 108 8.25 16.89 4.72
C LEU A 108 9.23 17.41 5.77
N SER A 109 8.85 17.34 7.04
CA SER A 109 9.80 17.46 8.14
C SER A 109 10.75 16.24 8.14
N GLU A 110 11.95 16.40 8.71
CA GLU A 110 12.92 15.32 8.87
C GLU A 110 12.31 14.12 9.59
N GLU A 111 11.57 14.37 10.69
CA GLU A 111 10.89 13.34 11.48
C GLU A 111 9.87 12.55 10.66
N THR A 112 8.98 13.23 9.92
CA THR A 112 7.98 12.58 9.07
C THR A 112 8.64 11.82 7.91
N GLY A 113 9.70 12.37 7.33
CA GLY A 113 10.48 11.70 6.29
C GLY A 113 11.10 10.40 6.78
N GLU A 114 11.73 10.39 7.95
CA GLU A 114 12.30 9.20 8.58
C GLU A 114 11.23 8.17 8.97
N GLU A 115 10.06 8.61 9.43
CA GLU A 115 8.92 7.71 9.68
C GLU A 115 8.48 6.99 8.40
N ILE A 116 8.29 7.71 7.30
CA ILE A 116 7.90 7.11 6.01
C ILE A 116 8.98 6.14 5.50
N LEU A 117 10.25 6.49 5.63
CA LEU A 117 11.37 5.60 5.30
C LEU A 117 11.33 4.32 6.13
N THR A 118 11.08 4.44 7.43
CA THR A 118 10.99 3.32 8.36
C THR A 118 9.82 2.41 8.01
N ILE A 119 8.62 2.98 7.79
CA ILE A 119 7.42 2.24 7.36
C ILE A 119 7.72 1.46 6.08
N SER A 120 8.30 2.11 5.07
CA SER A 120 8.61 1.49 3.79
C SER A 120 9.60 0.33 3.92
N ARG A 121 10.63 0.50 4.75
CA ARG A 121 11.63 -0.54 5.05
C ARG A 121 11.01 -1.72 5.80
N LEU A 122 10.15 -1.46 6.78
CA LEU A 122 9.44 -2.49 7.53
C LEU A 122 8.52 -3.31 6.61
N ILE A 123 7.74 -2.66 5.77
CA ILE A 123 6.88 -3.33 4.79
C ILE A 123 7.71 -4.21 3.87
N ASN A 124 8.79 -3.68 3.30
CA ASN A 124 9.65 -4.43 2.40
C ASN A 124 10.35 -5.60 3.09
N ALA A 125 10.82 -5.41 4.32
CA ALA A 125 11.42 -6.49 5.12
C ALA A 125 10.40 -7.58 5.44
N PHE A 126 9.17 -7.21 5.82
CA PHE A 126 8.10 -8.14 6.14
C PHE A 126 7.72 -9.02 4.94
N PHE A 127 7.51 -8.41 3.77
CA PHE A 127 7.14 -9.10 2.55
C PHE A 127 8.35 -9.60 1.74
N ARG A 128 9.58 -9.30 2.17
CA ARG A 128 10.84 -9.60 1.46
C ARG A 128 10.90 -9.01 0.06
N TRP A 129 10.35 -7.84 -0.10
CA TRP A 129 10.41 -7.10 -1.34
C TRP A 129 11.70 -6.28 -1.43
N GLU A 130 12.37 -6.39 -2.55
CA GLU A 130 13.60 -5.65 -2.86
C GLU A 130 13.36 -4.54 -3.88
N PHE A 131 12.15 -4.48 -4.43
CA PHE A 131 11.70 -3.46 -5.37
C PHE A 131 10.22 -3.19 -5.12
N ASN A 132 9.90 -2.05 -4.56
CA ASN A 132 8.54 -1.72 -4.14
C ASN A 132 8.31 -0.22 -4.08
N SER A 133 7.07 0.23 -4.24
CA SER A 133 6.65 1.59 -3.92
C SER A 133 5.47 1.59 -2.95
N CYS A 134 5.49 2.55 -2.02
CA CYS A 134 4.40 2.79 -1.08
C CYS A 134 3.83 4.18 -1.30
N GLU A 135 2.51 4.30 -1.19
CA GLU A 135 1.78 5.56 -1.16
C GLU A 135 1.40 5.87 0.28
N THR A 136 1.73 7.08 0.73
CA THR A 136 1.51 7.51 2.11
C THR A 136 0.90 8.90 2.14
N LEU A 137 -0.24 9.04 2.79
CA LEU A 137 -0.83 10.33 3.10
C LEU A 137 -0.25 10.85 4.41
N VAL A 138 0.01 12.15 4.48
CA VAL A 138 0.51 12.80 5.69
C VAL A 138 -0.51 13.83 6.15
N ARG A 139 -0.87 13.75 7.44
CA ARG A 139 -1.75 14.69 8.10
C ARG A 139 -0.99 15.31 9.28
N GLY A 140 -0.59 16.55 9.12
CA GLY A 140 0.32 17.17 10.08
C GLY A 140 1.67 16.47 10.12
N THR A 141 1.93 15.71 11.17
CA THR A 141 3.14 14.88 11.33
C THR A 141 2.88 13.38 11.22
N GLU A 142 1.61 12.97 11.13
CA GLU A 142 1.23 11.55 11.09
C GLU A 142 1.30 10.98 9.67
N ALA A 143 2.02 9.89 9.48
CA ALA A 143 2.13 9.17 8.21
C ALA A 143 1.14 8.00 8.14
N HIS A 144 0.30 7.98 7.12
CA HIS A 144 -0.72 6.95 6.88
C HIS A 144 -0.44 6.21 5.56
N PRO A 145 0.16 5.02 5.56
CA PRO A 145 0.34 4.24 4.34
C PRO A 145 -1.02 3.74 3.85
N ILE A 146 -1.35 4.03 2.59
CA ILE A 146 -2.66 3.71 1.99
C ILE A 146 -2.59 2.69 0.86
N ASP A 147 -1.45 2.61 0.18
CA ASP A 147 -1.16 1.61 -0.83
C ASP A 147 0.34 1.29 -0.79
N TYR A 148 0.67 0.04 -0.45
CA TYR A 148 2.06 -0.36 -0.19
C TYR A 148 2.46 -1.68 -0.82
N ALA A 149 1.59 -2.27 -1.64
CA ALA A 149 1.82 -3.56 -2.28
C ALA A 149 2.08 -3.39 -3.78
N ASN A 150 3.07 -2.62 -4.15
CA ASN A 150 3.48 -2.42 -5.53
C ASN A 150 4.92 -2.92 -5.75
N ALA A 151 5.07 -4.25 -5.79
CA ALA A 151 6.35 -4.93 -5.91
C ALA A 151 6.99 -4.86 -7.32
N SER A 152 6.40 -4.12 -8.24
CA SER A 152 6.94 -3.83 -9.56
C SER A 152 6.55 -2.40 -9.99
N PRO A 153 7.06 -1.38 -9.29
CA PRO A 153 6.70 -0.01 -9.55
C PRO A 153 7.21 0.47 -10.92
N ASP A 154 6.49 1.44 -11.48
CA ASP A 154 6.91 2.11 -12.70
C ASP A 154 8.16 2.98 -12.43
N VAL A 155 9.22 2.70 -13.17
CA VAL A 155 10.47 3.45 -13.15
C VAL A 155 10.82 4.02 -14.54
N ALA A 156 9.81 4.25 -15.38
CA ALA A 156 10.03 4.83 -16.69
C ALA A 156 10.52 6.28 -16.61
N LEU A 157 11.32 6.68 -17.59
CA LEU A 157 11.77 8.07 -17.73
C LEU A 157 10.58 9.03 -17.78
N THR A 158 9.51 8.66 -18.49
CA THR A 158 8.30 9.47 -18.64
C THR A 158 7.50 9.66 -17.36
N SER A 159 7.71 8.81 -16.38
CA SER A 159 7.05 8.91 -15.07
C SER A 159 7.93 9.62 -14.04
N LEU A 160 9.17 9.17 -13.90
CA LEU A 160 10.07 9.65 -12.84
C LEU A 160 10.81 10.95 -13.19
N HIS A 161 11.01 11.25 -14.48
CA HIS A 161 11.70 12.46 -14.94
C HIS A 161 12.96 12.81 -14.15
N TYR A 162 12.87 13.78 -13.25
CA TYR A 162 13.98 14.23 -12.41
C TYR A 162 14.58 13.10 -11.57
N TYR A 163 13.76 12.20 -11.06
CA TYR A 163 14.19 11.09 -10.19
C TYR A 163 14.67 9.85 -10.96
N PHE A 164 14.50 9.83 -12.29
CA PHE A 164 14.90 8.69 -13.12
C PHE A 164 16.38 8.33 -13.01
N PRO A 165 17.35 9.28 -13.05
CA PRO A 165 18.78 8.94 -12.90
C PRO A 165 19.09 8.25 -11.58
N TRP A 166 18.44 8.67 -10.48
CA TRP A 166 18.59 8.00 -9.20
C TRP A 166 18.07 6.55 -9.27
N ALA A 167 16.87 6.33 -9.82
CA ALA A 167 16.27 5.00 -9.91
C ALA A 167 17.15 4.05 -10.73
N ILE A 168 17.68 4.49 -11.87
CA ILE A 168 18.60 3.68 -12.69
C ILE A 168 19.90 3.39 -11.95
N SER A 169 20.45 4.38 -11.24
CA SER A 169 21.66 4.18 -10.43
C SER A 169 21.42 3.14 -9.32
N ALA A 170 20.30 3.23 -8.61
CA ALA A 170 19.94 2.28 -7.56
C ALA A 170 19.73 0.87 -8.13
N LEU A 171 19.02 0.73 -9.27
CA LEU A 171 18.84 -0.55 -9.95
C LEU A 171 20.16 -1.19 -10.36
N LEU A 172 21.07 -0.41 -10.95
CA LEU A 172 22.40 -0.90 -11.35
C LEU A 172 23.21 -1.37 -10.14
N LYS A 173 23.28 -0.55 -9.08
CA LYS A 173 23.99 -0.91 -7.84
C LYS A 173 23.42 -2.19 -7.23
N TRP A 174 22.09 -2.30 -7.17
CA TRP A 174 21.45 -3.48 -6.60
C TRP A 174 21.69 -4.73 -7.44
N THR A 175 21.58 -4.62 -8.78
CA THR A 175 21.86 -5.72 -9.70
C THR A 175 23.31 -6.20 -9.57
N ILE A 176 24.27 -5.27 -9.55
CA ILE A 176 25.69 -5.60 -9.36
C ILE A 176 25.91 -6.29 -8.02
N PHE A 177 25.35 -5.75 -6.93
CA PHE A 177 25.45 -6.35 -5.61
C PHE A 177 24.92 -7.78 -5.60
N CYS A 178 23.71 -8.00 -6.10
CA CYS A 178 23.12 -9.35 -6.16
C CYS A 178 23.98 -10.34 -6.98
N THR A 179 24.51 -9.87 -8.12
CA THR A 179 25.34 -10.70 -9.00
C THR A 179 26.66 -11.08 -8.33
N VAL A 180 27.35 -10.10 -7.74
CA VAL A 180 28.68 -10.32 -7.13
C VAL A 180 28.59 -11.17 -5.85
N THR A 181 27.53 -10.97 -5.07
CA THR A 181 27.34 -11.73 -3.81
C THR A 181 26.68 -13.10 -4.01
N GLY A 182 26.24 -13.41 -5.25
CA GLY A 182 25.46 -14.61 -5.51
C GLY A 182 24.15 -14.63 -4.73
N ARG A 183 23.57 -13.46 -4.46
CA ARG A 183 22.33 -13.34 -3.71
C ARG A 183 21.22 -14.07 -4.45
N ASP A 184 20.73 -15.11 -3.82
CA ASP A 184 19.61 -15.89 -4.32
C ASP A 184 18.30 -15.31 -3.76
N SER A 185 17.39 -14.94 -4.63
CA SER A 185 16.02 -14.55 -4.24
C SER A 185 15.21 -15.79 -3.89
N ARG A 186 15.59 -16.47 -2.80
CA ARG A 186 14.82 -17.62 -2.36
C ARG A 186 13.43 -17.17 -1.93
N VAL A 187 12.43 -17.77 -2.54
CA VAL A 187 11.10 -17.84 -1.97
C VAL A 187 11.21 -18.69 -0.70
N VAL A 188 11.60 -18.05 0.39
CA VAL A 188 11.56 -18.72 1.70
C VAL A 188 10.09 -18.73 2.11
N ASP A 189 9.56 -19.91 2.42
CA ASP A 189 8.24 -20.04 3.01
C ASP A 189 8.12 -19.06 4.18
N MET A 190 7.22 -18.09 4.03
CA MET A 190 6.87 -17.24 5.15
C MET A 190 6.10 -18.10 6.13
N ASP A 191 6.63 -18.26 7.34
CA ASP A 191 5.86 -18.85 8.43
C ASP A 191 4.75 -17.87 8.85
N THR A 192 3.68 -17.88 8.06
CA THR A 192 2.53 -17.01 8.28
C THR A 192 1.86 -17.29 9.62
N ARG A 193 2.00 -18.48 10.20
CA ARG A 193 1.43 -18.85 11.50
C ARG A 193 1.92 -17.92 12.60
N ARG A 194 3.21 -17.65 12.64
CA ARG A 194 3.82 -16.74 13.62
C ARG A 194 3.20 -15.34 13.57
N TYR A 195 2.88 -14.85 12.39
CA TYR A 195 2.26 -13.53 12.21
C TYR A 195 0.81 -13.52 12.65
N PHE A 196 0.05 -14.61 12.43
CA PHE A 196 -1.29 -14.75 12.94
C PHE A 196 -1.30 -14.80 14.48
N GLU A 197 -0.40 -15.54 15.10
CA GLU A 197 -0.25 -15.61 16.56
C GLU A 197 0.07 -14.22 17.16
N ILE A 198 0.93 -13.43 16.52
CA ILE A 198 1.22 -12.05 16.93
C ILE A 198 -0.03 -11.17 16.71
N GLY A 199 -0.76 -11.41 15.63
CA GLY A 199 -1.98 -10.69 15.27
C GLY A 199 -3.09 -10.81 16.31
N ASP A 200 -3.15 -11.91 17.05
CA ASP A 200 -4.15 -12.16 18.09
C ASP A 200 -3.82 -11.48 19.44
N ARG A 201 -2.62 -10.89 19.58
CA ARG A 201 -2.19 -10.20 20.80
C ARG A 201 -2.66 -8.75 20.82
N GLU A 202 -2.67 -8.14 22.01
CA GLU A 202 -2.99 -6.72 22.15
C GLU A 202 -2.04 -5.85 21.32
N TYR A 203 -2.59 -4.85 20.65
CA TYR A 203 -1.89 -4.00 19.66
C TYR A 203 -0.58 -3.40 20.21
N GLY A 204 -0.53 -3.02 21.47
CA GLY A 204 0.67 -2.45 22.10
C GLY A 204 1.83 -3.40 22.34
N LEU A 205 1.61 -4.72 22.28
CA LEU A 205 2.64 -5.73 22.46
C LEU A 205 3.22 -6.21 21.14
N ARG A 206 2.49 -6.03 20.03
CA ARG A 206 2.85 -6.53 18.70
C ARG A 206 4.19 -6.00 18.19
N PHE A 207 4.48 -4.72 18.42
CA PHE A 207 5.71 -4.10 17.95
C PHE A 207 6.95 -4.47 18.77
N ARG A 208 6.80 -4.71 20.08
CA ARG A 208 7.93 -5.05 20.96
C ARG A 208 8.50 -6.46 20.70
N GLU A 209 7.68 -7.36 20.19
CA GLU A 209 8.08 -8.75 19.97
C GLU A 209 8.67 -9.01 18.57
N GLN A 210 8.49 -8.08 17.64
CA GLN A 210 9.07 -8.20 16.29
C GLN A 210 10.55 -7.79 16.21
N GLY A 211 11.13 -7.33 17.32
CA GLY A 211 12.56 -6.99 17.39
C GLY A 211 12.93 -5.75 16.55
N VAL A 212 12.01 -4.78 16.46
CA VAL A 212 12.24 -3.47 15.84
C VAL A 212 12.57 -2.45 16.93
#